data_7e041aa0e2a10dbbc3cf733cbd59e978
#
_entry.id   7e041aa0e2a10dbbc3cf733cbd59e978
#
_cell.length_a   1.000
_cell.length_b   1.000
_cell.length_c   1.000
_cell.angle_alpha   90.00
_cell.angle_beta   90.00
_cell.angle_gamma   90.00
#
_symmetry.space_group_name_H-M   'P 1'
#
loop_
_entity.id
_entity.type
_entity.pdbx_description
1 polymer ?
#
loop_
_entity_poly.entity_id
_entity_poly.type
_entity_poly.pdbx_seq_one_letter_code
_entity_poly.pdbx_strand_id
1 'polypeptide(L)' 'MSVFEKFLITKELSNKRLDQIITELAIVNSRNKAVSLIMSGKVFVNEKKIDKPGKIIKVNSVLKYKKEEKEWVS' A
#
# COMPACT_ATOMS: atom_id res chain seq x y z
N MET A 1 16.70 -5.62 -6.70
CA MET A 1 15.56 -6.02 -7.38
C MET A 1 14.33 -5.51 -6.76
N SER A 2 13.43 -5.02 -7.57
CA SER A 2 12.19 -4.51 -7.05
C SER A 2 11.16 -5.59 -7.10
N VAL A 3 10.51 -5.83 -6.01
CA VAL A 3 9.47 -6.83 -5.95
C VAL A 3 8.18 -6.14 -5.61
N PHE A 4 7.19 -6.31 -6.45
CA PHE A 4 5.87 -5.75 -6.18
C PHE A 4 4.96 -6.86 -5.68
N GLU A 5 4.17 -6.55 -4.69
CA GLU A 5 3.20 -7.48 -4.14
C GLU A 5 1.81 -6.97 -4.47
N LYS A 6 0.90 -7.87 -4.72
CA LYS A 6 -0.47 -7.51 -5.02
C LYS A 6 -1.39 -8.05 -3.94
N PHE A 7 -2.42 -7.30 -3.65
CA PHE A 7 -3.37 -7.68 -2.63
C PHE A 7 -4.76 -7.26 -3.06
N LEU A 8 -5.69 -8.18 -3.02
CA LEU A 8 -7.05 -7.84 -3.41
C LEU A 8 -7.78 -7.22 -2.22
N ILE A 9 -8.42 -6.10 -2.43
CA ILE A 9 -9.12 -5.41 -1.36
C ILE A 9 -10.44 -6.11 -1.11
N THR A 10 -10.57 -6.67 0.09
CA THR A 10 -11.77 -7.38 0.47
C THR A 10 -12.80 -6.40 1.01
N LYS A 11 -13.99 -6.94 1.28
CA LYS A 11 -15.05 -6.10 1.78
C LYS A 11 -14.67 -5.47 3.12
N GLU A 12 -13.91 -6.18 3.92
CA GLU A 12 -13.50 -5.65 5.21
C GLU A 12 -12.56 -4.48 5.09
N LEU A 13 -11.77 -4.45 4.03
CA LEU A 13 -10.82 -3.38 3.84
C LEU A 13 -11.36 -2.27 2.95
N SER A 14 -12.53 -2.47 2.37
CA SER A 14 -13.07 -1.47 1.45
C SER A 14 -13.55 -0.24 2.18
N ASN A 15 -13.66 0.85 1.45
CA ASN A 15 -14.12 2.13 1.98
C ASN A 15 -13.25 2.68 3.09
N LYS A 16 -11.98 2.30 3.09
CA LYS A 16 -11.02 2.82 4.06
C LYS A 16 -9.96 3.61 3.34
N ARG A 17 -9.26 4.44 4.08
CA ARG A 17 -8.17 5.23 3.51
C ARG A 17 -7.02 4.31 3.17
N LEU A 18 -6.30 4.67 2.13
CA LEU A 18 -5.20 3.85 1.65
C LEU A 18 -4.13 3.67 2.73
N ASP A 19 -3.79 4.74 3.44
CA ASP A 19 -2.78 4.63 4.49
C ASP A 19 -3.24 3.70 5.61
N GLN A 20 -4.52 3.69 5.89
CA GLN A 20 -5.05 2.81 6.91
C GLN A 20 -5.00 1.35 6.44
N ILE A 21 -5.34 1.12 5.18
CA ILE A 21 -5.31 -0.24 4.64
C ILE A 21 -3.89 -0.79 4.69
N ILE A 22 -2.92 0.00 4.29
CA ILE A 22 -1.54 -0.44 4.27
C ILE A 22 -1.06 -0.77 5.67
N THR A 23 -1.48 0.01 6.66
CA THR A 23 -1.12 -0.26 8.03
C THR A 23 -1.81 -1.52 8.56
N GLU A 24 -3.07 -1.70 8.21
CA GLU A 24 -3.80 -2.88 8.67
C GLU A 24 -3.28 -4.16 8.06
N LEU A 25 -2.76 -4.09 6.86
CA LEU A 25 -2.19 -5.27 6.21
C LEU A 25 -0.78 -5.55 6.71
N ALA A 26 -0.29 -4.74 7.63
CA ALA A 26 1.04 -4.90 8.19
C ALA A 26 2.15 -4.80 7.13
N ILE A 27 1.87 -4.07 6.06
CA ILE A 27 2.90 -3.81 5.06
C ILE A 27 3.97 -2.92 5.67
N VAL A 28 3.53 -2.00 6.52
CA VAL A 28 4.44 -1.16 7.30
C VAL A 28 3.95 -1.20 8.74
N ASN A 29 4.79 -0.77 9.66
CA ASN A 29 4.42 -0.86 11.07
C ASN A 29 3.96 0.46 11.67
N SER A 30 3.76 1.48 10.88
CA SER A 30 3.19 2.71 11.39
C SER A 30 2.51 3.46 10.27
N ARG A 31 1.59 4.34 10.65
CA ARG A 31 0.85 5.11 9.67
C ARG A 31 1.73 6.10 8.96
N ASN A 32 2.70 6.65 9.66
CA ASN A 32 3.64 7.57 9.04
C ASN A 32 4.43 6.89 7.93
N LYS A 33 4.79 5.64 8.14
CA LYS A 33 5.49 4.90 7.10
C LYS A 33 4.57 4.58 5.94
N ALA A 34 3.29 4.35 6.21
CA ALA A 34 2.32 4.12 5.15
C ALA A 34 2.19 5.36 4.29
N VAL A 35 2.11 6.52 4.90
CA VAL A 35 2.01 7.77 4.16
C VAL A 35 3.26 7.98 3.32
N SER A 36 4.42 7.74 3.90
CA SER A 36 5.67 7.88 3.15
C SER A 36 5.73 6.94 1.96
N LEU A 37 5.31 5.71 2.14
CA LEU A 37 5.33 4.74 1.06
C LEU A 37 4.42 5.19 -0.08
N ILE A 38 3.24 5.68 0.25
CA ILE A 38 2.29 6.12 -0.75
C ILE A 38 2.83 7.34 -1.48
N MET A 39 3.36 8.30 -0.74
CA MET A 39 3.81 9.54 -1.36
C MET A 39 5.08 9.35 -2.16
N SER A 40 5.80 8.29 -1.93
CA SER A 40 7.00 8.02 -2.71
C SER A 40 6.68 7.41 -4.08
N GLY A 41 5.40 7.15 -4.35
CA GLY A 41 5.00 6.62 -5.65
C GLY A 41 5.18 5.13 -5.79
N LYS A 42 5.22 4.42 -4.67
CA LYS A 42 5.42 2.97 -4.71
C LYS A 42 4.14 2.18 -4.52
N VAL A 43 3.01 2.85 -4.52
CA VAL A 43 1.72 2.19 -4.29
C VAL A 43 0.82 2.46 -5.49
N PHE A 44 0.22 1.39 -5.98
CA PHE A 44 -0.67 1.48 -7.12
C PHE A 44 -1.99 0.81 -6.78
N VAL A 45 -3.07 1.33 -7.29
CA VAL A 45 -4.38 0.72 -7.12
C VAL A 45 -4.98 0.58 -8.50
N ASN A 46 -5.29 -0.64 -8.87
CA ASN A 46 -5.82 -0.97 -10.20
C ASN A 46 -4.89 -0.43 -11.29
N GLU A 47 -3.59 -0.63 -11.06
CA GLU A 47 -2.54 -0.24 -11.99
C GLU A 47 -2.35 1.26 -12.13
N LYS A 48 -2.95 2.05 -11.25
CA LYS A 48 -2.76 3.48 -11.27
C LYS A 48 -1.97 3.90 -10.06
N LYS A 49 -0.94 4.69 -10.26
CA LYS A 49 -0.14 5.17 -9.16
C LYS A 49 -0.96 6.11 -8.28
N ILE A 50 -1.00 5.83 -7.00
CA ILE A 50 -1.73 6.65 -6.07
C ILE A 50 -0.73 7.30 -5.12
N ASP A 51 -0.75 8.60 -5.06
CA ASP A 51 0.16 9.31 -4.16
C ASP A 51 -0.60 10.09 -3.09
N LYS A 52 -1.87 9.78 -2.91
CA LYS A 52 -2.66 10.44 -1.88
C LYS A 52 -3.02 9.45 -0.79
N PRO A 53 -2.47 9.62 0.41
CA PRO A 53 -2.72 8.64 1.48
C PRO A 53 -4.18 8.58 1.90
N GLY A 54 -4.92 9.66 1.74
CA GLY A 54 -6.32 9.67 2.14
C GLY A 54 -7.28 9.13 1.11
N LYS A 55 -6.77 8.55 0.02
CA LYS A 55 -7.63 8.02 -1.01
C LYS A 55 -8.45 6.85 -0.48
N ILE A 56 -9.74 6.87 -0.72
CA ILE A 56 -10.63 5.80 -0.29
C ILE A 56 -10.60 4.69 -1.33
N ILE A 57 -10.42 3.48 -0.90
CA ILE A 57 -10.27 2.34 -1.79
C ILE A 57 -11.54 1.50 -1.73
N LYS A 58 -11.98 1.06 -2.89
CA LYS A 58 -13.22 0.30 -2.99
C LYS A 58 -12.94 -1.20 -3.01
N VAL A 59 -13.99 -1.97 -2.75
CA VAL A 59 -13.87 -3.42 -2.76
C VAL A 59 -13.50 -3.90 -4.16
N ASN A 60 -12.81 -5.01 -4.21
CA ASN A 60 -12.35 -5.61 -5.47
C ASN A 60 -11.29 -4.80 -6.21
N SER A 61 -10.73 -3.81 -5.56
CA SER A 61 -9.59 -3.12 -6.14
C SER A 61 -8.33 -3.95 -5.89
N VAL A 62 -7.36 -3.83 -6.76
CA VAL A 62 -6.11 -4.55 -6.61
C VAL A 62 -5.06 -3.57 -6.12
N LEU A 63 -4.59 -3.78 -4.92
CA LEU A 63 -3.55 -2.96 -4.34
C LEU A 63 -2.20 -3.56 -4.70
N LYS A 64 -1.33 -2.75 -5.28
CA LYS A 64 -0.02 -3.21 -5.66
C LYS A 64 0.98 -2.26 -5.03
N TYR A 65 1.96 -2.79 -4.36
CA TYR A 65 2.95 -1.93 -3.72
C TYR A 65 4.34 -2.53 -3.86
N LYS A 66 5.33 -1.68 -3.84
CA LYS A 66 6.69 -2.13 -3.95
C LYS A 66 7.18 -2.51 -2.57
N LYS A 67 7.55 -3.77 -2.40
CA LYS A 67 8.03 -4.22 -1.12
C LYS A 67 9.45 -3.72 -0.93
N GLU A 68 9.67 -3.09 0.22
CA GLU A 68 10.98 -2.60 0.49
C GLU A 68 11.79 -3.69 1.03
N GLU A 69 12.86 -4.05 0.37
CA GLU A 69 13.72 -5.03 0.84
C GLU A 69 14.76 -4.44 1.59
N LYS A 70 14.90 -4.73 2.85
CA LYS A 70 15.99 -4.29 3.59
C LYS A 70 17.11 -5.10 3.29
N GLU A 71 18.11 -4.51 2.83
CA GLU A 71 19.26 -5.18 2.56
C GLU A 71 20.03 -5.29 3.73
N TRP A 72 20.17 -6.32 4.32
CA TRP A 72 21.00 -6.57 5.37
C TRP A 72 22.23 -6.96 4.91
N VAL A 73 23.07 -6.12 4.81
CA VAL A 73 24.30 -6.52 4.47
C VAL A 73 24.86 -6.97 5.56
N SER A 74 24.90 -7.93 5.79
CA SER A 74 25.59 -8.33 6.88
C SER A 74 26.89 -8.29 6.80
#